data_dc5d0416da06af13e49c35bc50e7aace
#
_entry.id   dc5d0416da06af13e49c35bc50e7aace
#
_cell.length_a   1.000
_cell.length_b   1.000
_cell.length_c   1.000
_cell.angle_alpha   90.00
_cell.angle_beta   90.00
_cell.angle_gamma   90.00
#
_symmetry.space_group_name_H-M   'P 1'
#
loop_
_entity.id
_entity.type
_entity.pdbx_description
1 polymer ?
#
loop_
_entity_poly.entity_id
_entity_poly.type
_entity_poly.pdbx_seq_one_letter_code
_entity_poly.pdbx_strand_id
1 'polypeptide(L)'
;KQLFINHTNAMKKILTSLLACCVFAIVCSAQSLPSVSILGDSYSTFEGYVQPDTNALWYFNKVRTQTDVTSVQQTWWHLFVKNQGYRLCVNNSFSGSTICNTGYRNEDYSERSFIARMDHLGNPDVIFIFGATNDAWAGAPIGEYQYENWKKADLYQFRPAMAYMLNYLVNRYPNVELYFLLNSELKESINESVKTICAYYKVDCIQLHDIDKKGGHPSILG
;
A
#
# COMPACT_ATOMS: atom_id res chain seq x y z
N LYS A 1 -33.13 52.46 -33.81
CA LYS A 1 -33.13 52.17 -32.37
C LYS A 1 -33.32 50.67 -32.05
N GLN A 2 -34.23 49.96 -32.77
CA GLN A 2 -34.51 48.53 -32.55
C GLN A 2 -33.29 47.60 -32.86
N LEU A 3 -32.50 47.93 -33.87
CA LEU A 3 -31.30 47.13 -34.25
C LEU A 3 -30.18 47.20 -33.18
N PHE A 4 -29.99 48.35 -32.55
CA PHE A 4 -28.99 48.53 -31.48
C PHE A 4 -29.31 47.75 -30.19
N ILE A 5 -30.61 47.65 -29.85
CA ILE A 5 -31.09 46.91 -28.66
C ILE A 5 -30.89 45.39 -28.86
N ASN A 6 -31.09 44.89 -30.07
CA ASN A 6 -30.90 43.47 -30.39
C ASN A 6 -29.43 43.07 -30.34
N HIS A 7 -28.48 43.92 -30.77
CA HIS A 7 -27.06 43.67 -30.70
C HIS A 7 -26.52 43.63 -29.25
N THR A 8 -26.99 44.55 -28.39
CA THR A 8 -26.61 44.58 -26.97
C THR A 8 -27.13 43.38 -26.20
N ASN A 9 -28.33 42.88 -26.50
CA ASN A 9 -28.90 41.69 -25.87
C ASN A 9 -28.22 40.40 -26.34
N ALA A 10 -27.81 40.33 -27.61
CA ALA A 10 -27.04 39.20 -28.12
C ALA A 10 -25.62 39.14 -27.48
N MET A 11 -24.93 40.30 -27.40
CA MET A 11 -23.63 40.35 -26.70
C MET A 11 -23.69 39.99 -25.23
N LYS A 12 -24.73 40.45 -24.50
CA LYS A 12 -24.94 40.07 -23.10
C LYS A 12 -25.19 38.56 -22.93
N LYS A 13 -25.93 37.91 -23.81
CA LYS A 13 -26.18 36.48 -23.82
C LYS A 13 -24.90 35.67 -24.07
N ILE A 14 -24.05 36.14 -25.02
CA ILE A 14 -22.77 35.52 -25.33
C ILE A 14 -21.79 35.67 -24.15
N LEU A 15 -21.74 36.84 -23.51
CA LEU A 15 -20.88 37.09 -22.35
C LEU A 15 -21.29 36.25 -21.11
N THR A 16 -22.61 36.14 -20.86
CA THR A 16 -23.12 35.28 -19.78
C THR A 16 -22.88 33.80 -20.05
N SER A 17 -22.99 33.36 -21.32
CA SER A 17 -22.71 31.97 -21.69
C SER A 17 -21.22 31.63 -21.56
N LEU A 18 -20.33 32.55 -21.97
CA LEU A 18 -18.89 32.41 -21.78
C LEU A 18 -18.48 32.37 -20.30
N LEU A 19 -19.08 33.26 -19.48
CA LEU A 19 -18.82 33.28 -18.03
C LEU A 19 -19.29 31.99 -17.36
N ALA A 20 -20.47 31.46 -17.75
CA ALA A 20 -20.98 30.19 -17.26
C ALA A 20 -20.09 29.03 -17.66
N CYS A 21 -19.57 28.98 -18.89
CA CYS A 21 -18.61 27.96 -19.34
C CYS A 21 -17.28 28.02 -18.57
N CYS A 22 -16.76 29.23 -18.29
CA CYS A 22 -15.55 29.42 -17.50
C CYS A 22 -15.72 28.98 -16.05
N VAL A 23 -16.87 29.27 -15.43
CA VAL A 23 -17.18 28.82 -14.06
C VAL A 23 -17.36 27.29 -14.01
N PHE A 24 -17.97 26.69 -15.03
CA PHE A 24 -18.10 25.23 -15.13
C PHE A 24 -16.74 24.54 -15.33
N ALA A 25 -15.84 25.13 -16.11
CA ALA A 25 -14.48 24.59 -16.29
C ALA A 25 -13.65 24.65 -15.01
N ILE A 26 -13.85 25.69 -14.17
CA ILE A 26 -13.14 25.79 -12.87
C ILE A 26 -13.69 24.80 -11.84
N VAL A 27 -14.98 24.48 -11.87
CA VAL A 27 -15.60 23.52 -10.95
C VAL A 27 -15.28 22.07 -11.36
N CYS A 28 -15.00 21.79 -12.65
CA CYS A 28 -14.65 20.44 -13.12
C CYS A 28 -13.18 20.04 -12.84
N SER A 29 -12.34 20.94 -12.35
CA SER A 29 -10.93 20.62 -12.06
C SER A 29 -10.62 20.44 -10.58
N ALA A 30 -11.60 20.16 -9.73
CA ALA A 30 -11.32 19.60 -8.42
C ALA A 30 -10.86 18.14 -8.58
N GLN A 31 -9.64 17.97 -9.06
CA GLN A 31 -9.00 16.67 -9.12
C GLN A 31 -8.92 16.12 -7.69
N SER A 32 -9.61 15.01 -7.42
CA SER A 32 -9.48 14.35 -6.11
C SER A 32 -8.01 13.97 -5.93
N LEU A 33 -7.47 14.19 -4.71
CA LEU A 33 -6.11 13.76 -4.39
C LEU A 33 -5.95 12.28 -4.73
N PRO A 34 -4.82 11.89 -5.33
CA PRO A 34 -4.53 10.49 -5.59
C PRO A 34 -4.54 9.71 -4.27
N SER A 35 -4.88 8.44 -4.36
CA SER A 35 -5.09 7.59 -3.19
C SER A 35 -4.08 6.46 -3.12
N VAL A 36 -3.72 6.07 -1.90
CA VAL A 36 -2.80 4.98 -1.64
C VAL A 36 -3.42 3.94 -0.74
N SER A 37 -3.21 2.65 -1.07
CA SER A 37 -3.49 1.53 -0.17
C SER A 37 -2.20 0.84 0.25
N ILE A 38 -2.26 0.23 1.42
CA ILE A 38 -1.12 -0.44 2.04
C ILE A 38 -1.50 -1.89 2.32
N LEU A 39 -0.72 -2.82 1.79
CA LEU A 39 -0.71 -4.21 2.18
C LEU A 39 0.55 -4.43 3.01
N GLY A 40 0.40 -4.50 4.34
CA GLY A 40 1.52 -4.45 5.24
C GLY A 40 1.50 -5.45 6.39
N ASP A 41 2.60 -5.46 7.13
CA ASP A 41 2.75 -6.14 8.42
C ASP A 41 2.74 -5.14 9.59
N SER A 42 3.40 -5.48 10.71
CA SER A 42 3.49 -4.64 11.91
C SER A 42 4.07 -3.25 11.65
N TYR A 43 4.97 -3.10 10.67
CA TYR A 43 5.62 -1.83 10.33
C TYR A 43 4.65 -0.76 9.81
N SER A 44 3.48 -1.20 9.35
CA SER A 44 2.48 -0.32 8.75
C SER A 44 1.19 -0.20 9.57
N THR A 45 1.09 -0.90 10.72
CA THR A 45 -0.10 -0.81 11.57
C THR A 45 -0.11 0.47 12.40
N PHE A 46 -1.30 0.99 12.72
CA PHE A 46 -1.53 1.96 13.79
C PHE A 46 -2.99 1.88 14.23
N GLU A 47 -3.22 1.98 15.54
CA GLU A 47 -4.56 1.93 16.17
C GLU A 47 -5.52 2.93 15.51
N GLY A 48 -6.71 2.45 15.11
CA GLY A 48 -7.76 3.25 14.47
C GLY A 48 -7.56 3.52 12.97
N TYR A 49 -6.48 3.00 12.34
CA TYR A 49 -6.17 3.26 10.92
C TYR A 49 -6.02 2.00 10.08
N VAL A 50 -6.22 0.82 10.66
CA VAL A 50 -6.13 -0.46 9.97
C VAL A 50 -7.52 -1.01 9.69
N GLN A 51 -7.71 -1.64 8.55
CA GLN A 51 -8.97 -2.30 8.15
C GLN A 51 -8.70 -3.76 7.73
N PRO A 52 -9.50 -4.70 8.23
CA PRO A 52 -10.48 -4.52 9.30
C PRO A 52 -9.83 -4.17 10.65
N ASP A 53 -10.58 -3.56 11.54
CA ASP A 53 -10.12 -3.13 12.87
C ASP A 53 -9.76 -4.30 13.81
N THR A 54 -10.15 -5.52 13.43
CA THR A 54 -9.79 -6.77 14.11
C THR A 54 -8.36 -7.24 13.85
N ASN A 55 -7.66 -6.62 12.87
CA ASN A 55 -6.28 -6.96 12.57
C ASN A 55 -5.36 -6.64 13.75
N ALA A 56 -4.39 -7.50 14.01
CA ALA A 56 -3.41 -7.29 15.07
C ALA A 56 -2.55 -6.05 14.78
N LEU A 57 -2.24 -5.29 15.83
CA LEU A 57 -1.53 -4.01 15.76
C LEU A 57 -0.19 -4.07 16.47
N TRP A 58 0.76 -3.23 16.02
CA TRP A 58 2.01 -2.97 16.73
C TRP A 58 2.04 -1.57 17.34
N TYR A 59 1.64 -0.54 16.61
CA TYR A 59 1.66 0.84 17.07
C TYR A 59 0.29 1.27 17.63
N PHE A 60 0.34 2.03 18.73
CA PHE A 60 -0.83 2.49 19.47
C PHE A 60 -0.67 3.95 19.87
N ASN A 61 -1.77 4.64 20.09
CA ASN A 61 -1.80 6.00 20.63
C ASN A 61 -1.55 5.99 22.15
N LYS A 62 -0.39 5.45 22.53
CA LYS A 62 0.08 5.39 23.93
C LYS A 62 1.58 5.17 24.01
N VAL A 63 2.18 5.62 25.11
CA VAL A 63 3.59 5.36 25.41
C VAL A 63 3.80 3.86 25.71
N ARG A 64 4.80 3.27 25.05
CA ARG A 64 5.22 1.89 25.23
C ARG A 64 6.75 1.80 25.25
N THR A 65 7.30 0.84 26.03
CA THR A 65 8.75 0.64 26.10
C THR A 65 9.36 0.09 24.81
N GLN A 66 8.55 -0.63 24.00
CA GLN A 66 8.99 -1.31 22.77
C GLN A 66 9.11 -0.37 21.56
N THR A 67 8.53 0.81 21.63
CA THR A 67 8.56 1.79 20.54
C THR A 67 8.49 3.20 21.09
N ASP A 68 9.00 4.19 20.35
CA ASP A 68 8.82 5.62 20.60
C ASP A 68 7.69 6.24 19.78
N VAL A 69 7.18 5.50 18.76
CA VAL A 69 6.03 5.92 17.96
C VAL A 69 4.76 5.84 18.81
N THR A 70 4.14 6.99 19.05
CA THR A 70 2.95 7.15 19.91
C THR A 70 1.79 7.85 19.22
N SER A 71 1.99 8.30 17.97
CA SER A 71 0.94 8.93 17.18
C SER A 71 1.05 8.53 15.71
N VAL A 72 -0.09 8.54 15.00
CA VAL A 72 -0.15 8.16 13.59
C VAL A 72 0.72 9.05 12.70
N GLN A 73 0.88 10.32 13.06
CA GLN A 73 1.71 11.28 12.34
C GLN A 73 3.20 10.90 12.27
N GLN A 74 3.63 9.95 13.10
CA GLN A 74 5.00 9.46 13.18
C GLN A 74 5.20 8.18 12.35
N THR A 75 4.15 7.63 11.73
CA THR A 75 4.25 6.44 10.89
C THR A 75 4.73 6.82 9.48
N TRP A 76 5.53 5.95 8.85
CA TRP A 76 6.09 6.17 7.52
C TRP A 76 5.02 6.50 6.47
N TRP A 77 3.90 5.76 6.47
CA TRP A 77 2.84 5.91 5.49
C TRP A 77 2.02 7.18 5.69
N HIS A 78 1.82 7.63 6.95
CA HIS A 78 1.14 8.88 7.21
C HIS A 78 2.00 10.08 6.77
N LEU A 79 3.32 10.01 7.02
CA LEU A 79 4.28 11.00 6.52
C LEU A 79 4.26 11.06 5.00
N PHE A 80 4.27 9.90 4.32
CA PHE A 80 4.17 9.83 2.86
C PHE A 80 2.87 10.49 2.37
N VAL A 81 1.73 10.05 2.87
CA VAL A 81 0.40 10.56 2.48
C VAL A 81 0.34 12.08 2.62
N LYS A 82 0.79 12.61 3.78
CA LYS A 82 0.77 14.04 4.06
C LYS A 82 1.73 14.83 3.16
N ASN A 83 2.97 14.35 3.01
CA ASN A 83 4.02 15.11 2.33
C ASN A 83 3.88 15.08 0.81
N GLN A 84 3.28 14.03 0.25
CA GLN A 84 3.11 13.86 -1.19
C GLN A 84 1.70 14.26 -1.68
N GLY A 85 0.81 14.72 -0.79
CA GLY A 85 -0.53 15.14 -1.17
C GLY A 85 -1.44 13.99 -1.61
N TYR A 86 -1.26 12.82 -1.02
CA TYR A 86 -2.15 11.67 -1.21
C TYR A 86 -3.25 11.63 -0.15
N ARG A 87 -4.24 10.76 -0.34
CA ARG A 87 -5.19 10.32 0.68
C ARG A 87 -5.03 8.82 0.91
N LEU A 88 -5.22 8.38 2.13
CA LEU A 88 -5.26 6.94 2.44
C LEU A 88 -6.58 6.36 1.93
N CYS A 89 -6.50 5.30 1.09
CA CYS A 89 -7.67 4.52 0.66
C CYS A 89 -7.94 3.41 1.67
N VAL A 90 -7.02 2.44 1.79
CA VAL A 90 -7.11 1.34 2.75
C VAL A 90 -5.71 1.05 3.30
N ASN A 91 -5.60 0.92 4.62
CA ASN A 91 -4.44 0.30 5.26
C ASN A 91 -4.85 -1.10 5.74
N ASN A 92 -4.56 -2.12 4.94
CA ASN A 92 -4.79 -3.52 5.29
C ASN A 92 -3.49 -4.17 5.77
N SER A 93 -3.01 -3.70 6.92
CA SER A 93 -1.83 -4.25 7.59
C SER A 93 -2.21 -5.14 8.76
N PHE A 94 -1.40 -6.17 9.04
CA PHE A 94 -1.62 -7.12 10.13
C PHE A 94 -0.29 -7.44 10.81
N SER A 95 -0.14 -7.08 12.09
CA SER A 95 1.08 -7.31 12.85
C SER A 95 1.43 -8.79 12.93
N GLY A 96 2.66 -9.14 12.56
CA GLY A 96 3.17 -10.51 12.58
C GLY A 96 2.81 -11.36 11.36
N SER A 97 2.08 -10.80 10.37
CA SER A 97 1.71 -11.56 9.18
C SER A 97 2.88 -11.80 8.23
N THR A 98 2.93 -12.98 7.65
CA THR A 98 3.84 -13.41 6.59
C THR A 98 3.20 -13.23 5.21
N ILE A 99 3.99 -13.17 4.15
CA ILE A 99 3.46 -13.20 2.78
C ILE A 99 2.83 -14.57 2.50
N CYS A 100 3.56 -15.65 2.79
CA CYS A 100 3.04 -17.01 2.65
C CYS A 100 2.16 -17.43 3.83
N ASN A 101 1.49 -18.57 3.70
CA ASN A 101 0.61 -19.11 4.75
C ASN A 101 1.35 -19.78 5.90
N THR A 102 2.69 -19.89 5.85
CA THR A 102 3.47 -20.40 6.97
C THR A 102 3.89 -19.27 7.89
N GLY A 103 3.43 -19.30 9.12
CA GLY A 103 3.74 -18.34 10.17
C GLY A 103 4.82 -18.82 11.13
N TYR A 104 4.95 -18.11 12.25
CA TYR A 104 5.88 -18.46 13.32
C TYR A 104 5.59 -19.87 13.86
N ARG A 105 6.66 -20.63 14.13
CA ARG A 105 6.56 -22.03 14.59
C ARG A 105 5.77 -22.95 13.66
N ASN A 106 5.77 -22.64 12.36
CA ASN A 106 4.99 -23.34 11.33
C ASN A 106 3.47 -23.31 11.56
N GLU A 107 2.97 -22.31 12.27
CA GLU A 107 1.53 -22.08 12.40
C GLU A 107 0.91 -21.74 11.02
N ASP A 108 -0.35 -22.14 10.83
CA ASP A 108 -1.12 -21.79 9.64
C ASP A 108 -1.62 -20.33 9.72
N TYR A 109 -1.13 -19.49 8.80
CA TYR A 109 -1.52 -18.09 8.68
C TYR A 109 -2.43 -17.82 7.45
N SER A 110 -3.07 -18.86 6.92
CA SER A 110 -3.95 -18.73 5.75
C SER A 110 -5.10 -17.73 5.93
N GLU A 111 -5.46 -17.38 7.18
CA GLU A 111 -6.50 -16.38 7.46
C GLU A 111 -5.95 -14.94 7.61
N ARG A 112 -4.62 -14.76 7.68
CA ARG A 112 -3.99 -13.46 7.97
C ARG A 112 -2.74 -13.13 7.17
N SER A 113 -2.28 -14.03 6.31
CA SER A 113 -1.16 -13.80 5.41
C SER A 113 -1.45 -12.66 4.42
N PHE A 114 -0.41 -12.16 3.75
CA PHE A 114 -0.61 -11.13 2.72
C PHE A 114 -1.50 -11.65 1.58
N ILE A 115 -1.31 -12.91 1.17
CA ILE A 115 -2.13 -13.51 0.11
C ILE A 115 -3.61 -13.68 0.51
N ALA A 116 -3.91 -13.78 1.81
CA ALA A 116 -5.28 -13.83 2.30
C ALA A 116 -5.98 -12.45 2.31
N ARG A 117 -5.20 -11.35 2.25
CA ARG A 117 -5.69 -9.98 2.42
C ARG A 117 -5.54 -9.11 1.16
N MET A 118 -4.86 -9.60 0.14
CA MET A 118 -4.49 -8.84 -1.06
C MET A 118 -5.68 -8.36 -1.91
N ASP A 119 -6.87 -8.91 -1.73
CA ASP A 119 -8.09 -8.54 -2.42
C ASP A 119 -8.89 -7.41 -1.74
N HIS A 120 -8.51 -7.03 -0.50
CA HIS A 120 -9.19 -6.03 0.31
C HIS A 120 -8.45 -4.67 0.35
N LEU A 121 -8.05 -4.15 -0.82
CA LEU A 121 -7.29 -2.91 -0.94
C LEU A 121 -8.09 -1.73 -1.52
N GLY A 122 -9.39 -1.91 -1.74
CA GLY A 122 -10.23 -0.87 -2.33
C GLY A 122 -9.87 -0.54 -3.78
N ASN A 123 -9.98 0.74 -4.14
CA ASN A 123 -9.65 1.24 -5.48
C ASN A 123 -8.65 2.41 -5.36
N PRO A 124 -7.38 2.14 -5.03
CA PRO A 124 -6.33 3.15 -4.94
C PRO A 124 -5.71 3.48 -6.29
N ASP A 125 -4.95 4.58 -6.34
CA ASP A 125 -4.07 4.91 -7.46
C ASP A 125 -2.67 4.28 -7.29
N VAL A 126 -2.26 4.04 -6.03
CA VAL A 126 -0.97 3.45 -5.65
C VAL A 126 -1.18 2.37 -4.58
N ILE A 127 -0.44 1.27 -4.68
CA ILE A 127 -0.37 0.24 -3.63
C ILE A 127 1.08 0.10 -3.17
N PHE A 128 1.30 0.27 -1.87
CA PHE A 128 2.54 -0.14 -1.21
C PHE A 128 2.38 -1.51 -0.57
N ILE A 129 3.33 -2.40 -0.86
CA ILE A 129 3.46 -3.70 -0.22
C ILE A 129 4.68 -3.64 0.69
N PHE A 130 4.50 -3.71 2.01
CA PHE A 130 5.62 -3.70 2.96
C PHE A 130 5.58 -4.98 3.79
N GLY A 131 6.37 -5.97 3.36
CA GLY A 131 6.35 -7.32 3.91
C GLY A 131 7.66 -8.07 3.79
N ALA A 132 7.60 -9.40 3.85
CA ALA A 132 8.72 -10.34 3.88
C ALA A 132 9.53 -10.35 5.20
N THR A 133 9.38 -9.35 6.06
CA THR A 133 10.07 -9.31 7.36
C THR A 133 9.70 -10.51 8.23
N ASN A 134 8.41 -10.79 8.35
CA ASN A 134 7.94 -11.92 9.16
C ASN A 134 8.25 -13.27 8.52
N ASP A 135 8.27 -13.38 7.20
CA ASP A 135 8.73 -14.61 6.51
C ASP A 135 10.19 -14.92 6.86
N ALA A 136 11.05 -13.89 6.86
CA ALA A 136 12.45 -14.01 7.27
C ALA A 136 12.60 -14.40 8.74
N TRP A 137 11.84 -13.75 9.64
CA TRP A 137 11.92 -13.98 11.09
C TRP A 137 11.29 -15.29 11.53
N ALA A 138 10.19 -15.69 10.92
CA ALA A 138 9.53 -16.97 11.17
C ALA A 138 10.31 -18.16 10.59
N GLY A 139 11.26 -17.90 9.67
CA GLY A 139 11.96 -18.96 8.97
C GLY A 139 11.04 -19.72 8.00
N ALA A 140 10.12 -19.01 7.35
CA ALA A 140 9.21 -19.61 6.38
C ALA A 140 9.99 -20.38 5.29
N PRO A 141 9.48 -21.53 4.83
CA PRO A 141 10.11 -22.27 3.73
C PRO A 141 10.24 -21.38 2.49
N ILE A 142 11.43 -21.31 1.91
CA ILE A 142 11.70 -20.40 0.79
C ILE A 142 10.99 -20.84 -0.50
N GLY A 143 10.96 -22.14 -0.79
CA GLY A 143 10.36 -22.72 -1.99
C GLY A 143 11.14 -22.46 -3.28
N GLU A 144 10.69 -23.06 -4.37
CA GLU A 144 11.20 -22.82 -5.69
C GLU A 144 10.52 -21.61 -6.33
N TYR A 145 11.14 -20.99 -7.35
CA TYR A 145 10.49 -19.96 -8.15
C TYR A 145 9.37 -20.59 -9.00
N GLN A 146 8.14 -20.14 -8.76
CA GLN A 146 6.95 -20.64 -9.44
C GLN A 146 6.06 -19.46 -9.83
N TYR A 147 5.73 -19.33 -11.12
CA TYR A 147 5.01 -18.18 -11.67
C TYR A 147 3.63 -18.54 -12.23
N GLU A 148 3.27 -19.81 -12.20
CA GLU A 148 1.97 -20.31 -12.67
C GLU A 148 1.60 -21.65 -12.01
N ASN A 149 0.35 -22.11 -12.21
CA ASN A 149 -0.13 -23.41 -11.79
C ASN A 149 0.02 -23.71 -10.28
N TRP A 150 -0.13 -22.67 -9.44
CA TRP A 150 -0.03 -22.80 -7.97
C TRP A 150 -1.08 -23.74 -7.42
N LYS A 151 -0.65 -24.63 -6.54
CA LYS A 151 -1.52 -25.45 -5.68
C LYS A 151 -1.58 -24.83 -4.30
N LYS A 152 -2.61 -25.15 -3.52
CA LYS A 152 -2.76 -24.66 -2.16
C LYS A 152 -1.51 -24.89 -1.29
N ALA A 153 -0.83 -26.04 -1.45
CA ALA A 153 0.38 -26.36 -0.70
C ALA A 153 1.57 -25.43 -1.05
N ASP A 154 1.66 -24.96 -2.28
CA ASP A 154 2.74 -24.08 -2.73
C ASP A 154 2.68 -22.72 -2.01
N LEU A 155 1.48 -22.28 -1.62
CA LEU A 155 1.24 -21.01 -0.94
C LEU A 155 1.73 -20.99 0.53
N TYR A 156 2.21 -22.11 1.04
CA TYR A 156 2.91 -22.21 2.32
C TYR A 156 4.43 -21.99 2.18
N GLN A 157 4.92 -21.68 0.99
CA GLN A 157 6.30 -21.36 0.69
C GLN A 157 6.42 -19.92 0.20
N PHE A 158 7.48 -19.24 0.60
CA PHE A 158 7.65 -17.79 0.38
C PHE A 158 7.61 -17.39 -1.10
N ARG A 159 8.49 -17.99 -1.94
CA ARG A 159 8.60 -17.62 -3.36
C ARG A 159 7.31 -17.87 -4.15
N PRO A 160 6.67 -19.05 -4.06
CA PRO A 160 5.39 -19.27 -4.73
C PRO A 160 4.30 -18.32 -4.26
N ALA A 161 4.19 -18.09 -2.94
CA ALA A 161 3.17 -17.19 -2.38
C ALA A 161 3.39 -15.73 -2.81
N MET A 162 4.63 -15.25 -2.81
CA MET A 162 4.94 -13.91 -3.27
C MET A 162 4.64 -13.74 -4.77
N ALA A 163 5.03 -14.73 -5.60
CA ALA A 163 4.71 -14.71 -7.03
C ALA A 163 3.20 -14.73 -7.28
N TYR A 164 2.46 -15.56 -6.54
CA TYR A 164 0.99 -15.60 -6.58
C TYR A 164 0.38 -14.25 -6.21
N MET A 165 0.85 -13.61 -5.13
CA MET A 165 0.40 -12.30 -4.69
C MET A 165 0.63 -11.23 -5.76
N LEU A 166 1.85 -11.12 -6.31
CA LEU A 166 2.14 -10.13 -7.33
C LEU A 166 1.39 -10.39 -8.62
N ASN A 167 1.26 -11.66 -9.05
CA ASN A 167 0.42 -12.02 -10.19
C ASN A 167 -1.03 -11.55 -10.00
N TYR A 168 -1.61 -11.78 -8.83
CA TYR A 168 -2.96 -11.31 -8.51
C TYR A 168 -3.05 -9.78 -8.58
N LEU A 169 -2.14 -9.07 -7.92
CA LEU A 169 -2.20 -7.62 -7.81
C LEU A 169 -2.03 -6.92 -9.17
N VAL A 170 -1.07 -7.33 -10.01
CA VAL A 170 -0.88 -6.72 -11.34
C VAL A 170 -2.07 -6.96 -12.28
N ASN A 171 -2.73 -8.10 -12.15
CA ASN A 171 -3.92 -8.40 -12.95
C ASN A 171 -5.20 -7.73 -12.40
N ARG A 172 -5.32 -7.62 -11.08
CA ARG A 172 -6.48 -7.00 -10.42
C ARG A 172 -6.48 -5.48 -10.54
N TYR A 173 -5.28 -4.88 -10.58
CA TYR A 173 -5.06 -3.43 -10.55
C TYR A 173 -4.20 -2.96 -11.73
N PRO A 174 -4.65 -3.12 -13.00
CA PRO A 174 -3.82 -2.92 -14.19
C PRO A 174 -3.34 -1.48 -14.40
N ASN A 175 -4.00 -0.49 -13.78
CA ASN A 175 -3.67 0.93 -13.91
C ASN A 175 -3.17 1.54 -12.59
N VAL A 176 -2.81 0.72 -11.61
CA VAL A 176 -2.35 1.13 -10.28
C VAL A 176 -0.84 0.95 -10.20
N GLU A 177 -0.14 1.93 -9.67
CA GLU A 177 1.29 1.81 -9.40
C GLU A 177 1.51 0.89 -8.19
N LEU A 178 2.38 -0.11 -8.36
CA LEU A 178 2.70 -1.09 -7.33
C LEU A 178 4.15 -0.93 -6.90
N TYR A 179 4.38 -0.75 -5.60
CA TYR A 179 5.71 -0.65 -5.01
C TYR A 179 5.87 -1.69 -3.91
N PHE A 180 6.95 -2.46 -3.97
CA PHE A 180 7.35 -3.34 -2.88
C PHE A 180 8.45 -2.66 -2.05
N LEU A 181 8.20 -2.43 -0.77
CA LEU A 181 9.17 -1.90 0.17
C LEU A 181 9.93 -3.08 0.81
N LEU A 182 11.18 -3.26 0.42
CA LEU A 182 12.05 -4.30 0.94
C LEU A 182 12.79 -3.78 2.17
N ASN A 183 12.52 -4.37 3.33
CA ASN A 183 13.13 -4.00 4.59
C ASN A 183 14.66 -4.20 4.58
N SER A 184 15.37 -3.40 5.38
CA SER A 184 16.79 -3.60 5.64
C SER A 184 17.04 -4.86 6.51
N GLU A 185 18.25 -5.41 6.43
CA GLU A 185 18.76 -6.46 7.33
C GLU A 185 18.02 -7.82 7.25
N LEU A 186 17.38 -8.12 6.12
CA LEU A 186 16.79 -9.43 5.89
C LEU A 186 17.84 -10.41 5.35
N LYS A 187 17.56 -11.72 5.46
CA LYS A 187 18.38 -12.78 4.90
C LYS A 187 18.52 -12.59 3.38
N GLU A 188 19.73 -12.83 2.83
CA GLU A 188 19.98 -12.65 1.41
C GLU A 188 19.03 -13.47 0.52
N SER A 189 18.69 -14.70 0.92
CA SER A 189 17.72 -15.54 0.20
C SER A 189 16.33 -14.90 0.07
N ILE A 190 15.91 -14.08 1.05
CA ILE A 190 14.67 -13.30 0.98
C ILE A 190 14.87 -12.09 0.05
N ASN A 191 15.97 -11.34 0.22
CA ASN A 191 16.28 -10.17 -0.60
C ASN A 191 16.32 -10.51 -2.08
N GLU A 192 17.09 -11.56 -2.45
CA GLU A 192 17.16 -12.04 -3.83
C GLU A 192 15.80 -12.48 -4.37
N SER A 193 15.02 -13.20 -3.56
CA SER A 193 13.69 -13.66 -3.96
C SER A 193 12.76 -12.50 -4.26
N VAL A 194 12.73 -11.49 -3.37
CA VAL A 194 11.91 -10.29 -3.56
C VAL A 194 12.30 -9.57 -4.84
N LYS A 195 13.58 -9.28 -5.03
CA LYS A 195 14.09 -8.58 -6.22
C LYS A 195 13.76 -9.34 -7.52
N THR A 196 14.01 -10.65 -7.52
CA THR A 196 13.76 -11.51 -8.68
C THR A 196 12.28 -11.55 -9.06
N ILE A 197 11.39 -11.74 -8.08
CA ILE A 197 9.95 -11.84 -8.33
C ILE A 197 9.36 -10.47 -8.70
N CYS A 198 9.78 -9.39 -8.04
CA CYS A 198 9.38 -8.04 -8.42
C CYS A 198 9.79 -7.72 -9.88
N ALA A 199 11.03 -8.05 -10.26
CA ALA A 199 11.51 -7.84 -11.63
C ALA A 199 10.69 -8.63 -12.66
N TYR A 200 10.31 -9.88 -12.35
CA TYR A 200 9.47 -10.69 -13.23
C TYR A 200 8.10 -10.04 -13.51
N TYR A 201 7.45 -9.51 -12.48
CA TYR A 201 6.14 -8.85 -12.60
C TYR A 201 6.23 -7.35 -12.93
N LYS A 202 7.43 -6.80 -13.11
CA LYS A 202 7.69 -5.36 -13.33
C LYS A 202 7.09 -4.48 -12.23
N VAL A 203 7.18 -4.95 -11.00
CA VAL A 203 6.84 -4.19 -9.79
C VAL A 203 8.11 -3.52 -9.27
N ASP A 204 8.04 -2.23 -8.97
CA ASP A 204 9.17 -1.50 -8.43
C ASP A 204 9.51 -1.97 -7.01
N CYS A 205 10.76 -2.39 -6.81
CA CYS A 205 11.28 -2.82 -5.52
C CYS A 205 12.17 -1.72 -4.92
N ILE A 206 11.69 -1.06 -3.88
CA ILE A 206 12.41 -0.03 -3.14
C ILE A 206 13.13 -0.69 -1.99
N GLN A 207 14.45 -0.85 -2.12
CA GLN A 207 15.27 -1.42 -1.05
C GLN A 207 15.59 -0.34 -0.01
N LEU A 208 15.13 -0.56 1.21
CA LEU A 208 15.38 0.32 2.34
C LEU A 208 16.73 -0.01 2.99
N HIS A 209 17.42 1.02 3.49
CA HIS A 209 18.73 0.90 4.12
C HIS A 209 18.72 1.63 5.45
N ASP A 210 19.48 1.12 6.42
CA ASP A 210 19.81 1.79 7.69
C ASP A 210 18.59 2.36 8.44
N ILE A 211 17.45 1.65 8.41
CA ILE A 211 16.26 2.07 9.16
C ILE A 211 16.56 2.02 10.65
N ASP A 212 16.47 3.15 11.35
CA ASP A 212 16.54 3.18 12.81
C ASP A 212 15.36 2.42 13.42
N LYS A 213 15.65 1.50 14.33
CA LYS A 213 14.64 0.57 14.88
C LYS A 213 14.67 0.55 16.41
N LYS A 214 13.48 0.49 16.99
CA LYS A 214 13.26 0.22 18.40
C LYS A 214 12.34 -0.99 18.56
N GLY A 215 12.77 -1.98 19.32
CA GLY A 215 12.05 -3.26 19.40
C GLY A 215 11.86 -3.98 18.05
N GLY A 216 12.86 -3.86 17.16
CA GLY A 216 12.85 -4.46 15.82
C GLY A 216 11.96 -3.76 14.79
N HIS A 217 11.31 -2.65 15.15
CA HIS A 217 10.39 -1.90 14.28
C HIS A 217 10.89 -0.47 14.06
N PRO A 218 10.56 0.18 12.94
CA PRO A 218 10.92 1.57 12.71
C PRO A 218 10.58 2.46 13.90
N SER A 219 11.59 3.24 14.35
CA SER A 219 11.41 4.29 15.34
C SER A 219 10.86 5.56 14.68
N ILE A 220 10.68 6.66 15.46
CA ILE A 220 10.36 7.97 14.88
C ILE A 220 11.44 8.41 13.90
N LEU A 221 12.72 8.15 14.19
CA LEU A 221 13.82 8.48 13.30
C LEU A 221 13.84 7.58 12.05
N GLY A 222 13.52 6.30 12.19
CA GLY A 222 13.45 5.34 11.09
C GLY A 222 12.29 5.57 10.17
#